data_270504cbbcc8dd8da34f3370b0964b27
#
_entry.id   270504cbbcc8dd8da34f3370b0964b27
#
_cell.length_a   1.000
_cell.length_b   1.000
_cell.length_c   1.000
_cell.angle_alpha   90.00
_cell.angle_beta   90.00
_cell.angle_gamma   90.00
#
_symmetry.space_group_name_H-M   'P 1'
#
loop_
_entity.id
_entity.type
_entity.pdbx_description
1 polymer ?
#
loop_
_entity_poly.entity_id
_entity_poly.type
_entity_poly.pdbx_seq_one_letter_code
_entity_poly.pdbx_strand_id
1 'polypeptide(L)'
;VEESRIAQEIALIADKWDISEELARAQSHIEKFQTVLNSPSSEGRKMDFLIQEMNREVNTVASKVTNAEIRWLAVEAKTALERIREQVQNVE
;
A
#
# COMPACT_ATOMS: atom_id res chain seq x y z
N VAL A 1 -2.35 -0.63 -23.62
CA VAL A 1 -3.04 -1.30 -22.53
C VAL A 1 -3.12 -0.39 -21.31
N GLU A 2 -4.24 -0.38 -20.69
CA GLU A 2 -4.57 0.49 -19.57
C GLU A 2 -3.56 0.36 -18.42
N GLU A 3 -3.20 -0.87 -18.06
CA GLU A 3 -2.27 -1.13 -16.98
C GLU A 3 -0.86 -0.60 -17.29
N SER A 4 -0.40 -0.75 -18.54
CA SER A 4 0.89 -0.23 -18.95
C SER A 4 0.94 1.29 -18.86
N ARG A 5 -0.15 1.95 -19.27
CA ARG A 5 -0.23 3.41 -19.22
C ARG A 5 -0.24 3.89 -17.78
N ILE A 6 -0.98 3.23 -16.92
CA ILE A 6 -1.03 3.57 -15.50
C ILE A 6 0.35 3.40 -14.88
N ALA A 7 1.04 2.31 -15.17
CA ALA A 7 2.39 2.07 -14.65
C ALA A 7 3.36 3.15 -15.11
N GLN A 8 3.27 3.60 -16.36
CA GLN A 8 4.11 4.68 -16.87
C GLN A 8 3.82 5.99 -16.16
N GLU A 9 2.56 6.32 -15.96
CA GLU A 9 2.17 7.54 -15.25
C GLU A 9 2.66 7.52 -13.79
N ILE A 10 2.54 6.39 -13.13
CA ILE A 10 3.03 6.25 -11.75
C ILE A 10 4.54 6.44 -11.71
N ALA A 11 5.28 5.88 -12.67
CA ALA A 11 6.73 6.02 -12.71
C ALA A 11 7.14 7.48 -12.90
N LEU A 12 6.43 8.22 -13.76
CA LEU A 12 6.72 9.64 -13.98
C LEU A 12 6.42 10.47 -12.72
N ILE A 13 5.32 10.17 -12.05
CA ILE A 13 4.94 10.85 -10.81
C ILE A 13 5.93 10.52 -9.71
N ALA A 14 6.35 9.26 -9.62
CA ALA A 14 7.32 8.83 -8.61
C ALA A 14 8.64 9.60 -8.75
N ASP A 15 9.11 9.78 -10.00
CA ASP A 15 10.32 10.57 -10.28
C ASP A 15 10.14 12.02 -9.85
N LYS A 16 9.02 12.62 -10.26
CA LYS A 16 8.77 14.03 -10.00
C LYS A 16 8.67 14.35 -8.50
N TRP A 17 8.03 13.46 -7.75
CA TRP A 17 7.73 13.71 -6.33
C TRP A 17 8.66 12.96 -5.39
N ASP A 18 9.64 12.24 -5.91
CA ASP A 18 10.62 11.50 -5.12
C ASP A 18 9.95 10.50 -4.17
N ILE A 19 9.04 9.70 -4.73
CA ILE A 19 8.30 8.69 -3.95
C ILE A 19 8.61 7.26 -4.40
N SER A 20 9.63 7.07 -5.22
CA SER A 20 9.99 5.75 -5.76
C SER A 20 10.30 4.74 -4.66
N GLU A 21 10.98 5.18 -3.60
CA GLU A 21 11.34 4.30 -2.49
C GLU A 21 10.10 3.84 -1.74
N GLU A 22 9.17 4.76 -1.48
CA GLU A 22 7.92 4.42 -0.78
C GLU A 22 7.08 3.44 -1.59
N LEU A 23 7.01 3.63 -2.90
CA LEU A 23 6.27 2.72 -3.77
C LEU A 23 6.92 1.33 -3.80
N ALA A 24 8.24 1.27 -3.85
CA ALA A 24 8.96 -0.01 -3.83
C ALA A 24 8.73 -0.75 -2.51
N ARG A 25 8.75 -0.04 -1.40
CA ARG A 25 8.48 -0.65 -0.09
C ARG A 25 7.05 -1.12 0.01
N ALA A 26 6.09 -0.33 -0.47
CA ALA A 26 4.69 -0.75 -0.50
C ALA A 26 4.50 -2.02 -1.31
N GLN A 27 5.12 -2.10 -2.48
CA GLN A 27 5.08 -3.30 -3.32
C GLN A 27 5.62 -4.52 -2.58
N SER A 28 6.76 -4.36 -1.92
CA SER A 28 7.38 -5.42 -1.14
C SER A 28 6.45 -5.90 -0.01
N HIS A 29 5.81 -4.97 0.68
CA HIS A 29 4.91 -5.32 1.79
C HIS A 29 3.65 -6.01 1.28
N ILE A 30 3.13 -5.60 0.12
CA ILE A 30 1.99 -6.28 -0.50
C ILE A 30 2.34 -7.72 -0.84
N GLU A 31 3.50 -7.97 -1.41
CA GLU A 31 3.94 -9.32 -1.75
C GLU A 31 4.08 -10.18 -0.50
N LYS A 32 4.66 -9.64 0.56
CA LYS A 32 4.79 -10.35 1.83
C LYS A 32 3.43 -10.65 2.43
N PHE A 33 2.50 -9.71 2.36
CA PHE A 33 1.15 -9.88 2.85
C PHE A 33 0.45 -11.02 2.11
N GLN A 34 0.58 -11.06 0.78
CA GLN A 34 0.01 -12.15 -0.02
C GLN A 34 0.59 -13.50 0.38
N THR A 35 1.87 -13.57 0.65
CA THR A 35 2.53 -14.79 1.10
C THR A 35 1.95 -15.25 2.44
N VAL A 36 1.76 -14.33 3.38
CA VAL A 36 1.19 -14.66 4.69
C VAL A 36 -0.27 -15.12 4.56
N LEU A 37 -1.04 -14.47 3.69
CA LEU A 37 -2.43 -14.88 3.45
C LEU A 37 -2.54 -16.31 2.93
N ASN A 38 -1.58 -16.74 2.13
CA ASN A 38 -1.56 -18.08 1.54
C ASN A 38 -0.88 -19.11 2.44
N SER A 39 -0.45 -18.70 3.62
CA SER A 39 0.17 -19.59 4.60
C SER A 39 -0.89 -20.53 5.20
N PRO A 40 -0.53 -21.78 5.51
CA PRO A 40 -1.46 -22.70 6.13
C PRO A 40 -1.81 -22.34 7.57
N SER A 41 -1.03 -21.49 8.21
CA SER A 41 -1.31 -21.05 9.59
C SER A 41 -1.68 -19.58 9.59
N SER A 42 -2.54 -19.19 10.53
CA SER A 42 -2.92 -17.81 10.72
C SER A 42 -1.76 -17.04 11.36
N GLU A 43 -1.39 -15.91 10.77
CA GLU A 43 -0.32 -15.05 11.27
C GLU A 43 -0.82 -13.62 11.36
N GLY A 44 -1.86 -13.43 12.17
CA GLY A 44 -2.52 -12.13 12.32
C GLY A 44 -1.57 -11.00 12.72
N ARG A 45 -0.59 -11.28 13.59
CA ARG A 45 0.37 -10.26 14.00
C ARG A 45 1.25 -9.80 12.84
N LYS A 46 1.70 -10.73 12.00
CA LYS A 46 2.47 -10.36 10.81
C LYS A 46 1.64 -9.56 9.84
N MET A 47 0.38 -9.97 9.62
CA MET A 47 -0.53 -9.25 8.76
C MET A 47 -0.78 -7.84 9.27
N ASP A 48 -1.01 -7.69 10.57
CA ASP A 48 -1.23 -6.37 11.17
C ASP A 48 0.00 -5.48 11.02
N PHE A 49 1.19 -6.03 11.27
CA PHE A 49 2.44 -5.30 11.08
C PHE A 49 2.59 -4.82 9.63
N LEU A 50 2.33 -5.69 8.66
CA LEU A 50 2.45 -5.34 7.25
C LEU A 50 1.44 -4.27 6.85
N ILE A 51 0.22 -4.33 7.39
CA ILE A 51 -0.80 -3.30 7.15
C ILE A 51 -0.32 -1.95 7.69
N GLN A 52 0.25 -1.93 8.88
CA GLN A 52 0.78 -0.70 9.46
C GLN A 52 1.90 -0.12 8.62
N GLU A 53 2.80 -0.97 8.09
CA GLU A 53 3.88 -0.53 7.24
C GLU A 53 3.38 0.00 5.89
N MET A 54 2.39 -0.66 5.29
CA MET A 54 1.75 -0.16 4.08
C MET A 54 1.07 1.19 4.33
N ASN A 55 0.41 1.32 5.46
CA ASN A 55 -0.23 2.59 5.84
C ASN A 55 0.81 3.70 5.99
N ARG A 56 1.97 3.40 6.56
CA ARG A 56 3.07 4.34 6.66
C ARG A 56 3.52 4.82 5.28
N GLU A 57 3.70 3.88 4.33
CA GLU A 57 4.12 4.25 2.97
C GLU A 57 3.07 5.14 2.30
N VAL A 58 1.79 4.82 2.45
CA VAL A 58 0.70 5.62 1.89
C VAL A 58 0.71 7.03 2.49
N ASN A 59 0.89 7.16 3.80
CA ASN A 59 0.96 8.46 4.45
C ASN A 59 2.15 9.28 3.94
N THR A 60 3.30 8.65 3.75
CA THR A 60 4.49 9.33 3.25
C THR A 60 4.27 9.83 1.83
N VAL A 61 3.69 9.00 0.97
CA VAL A 61 3.35 9.42 -0.40
C VAL A 61 2.40 10.60 -0.36
N ALA A 62 1.34 10.51 0.44
CA ALA A 62 0.34 11.59 0.54
C ALA A 62 0.96 12.92 1.00
N SER A 63 1.97 12.86 1.87
CA SER A 63 2.62 14.07 2.35
C SER A 63 3.57 14.70 1.34
N LYS A 64 4.11 13.90 0.42
CA LYS A 64 5.07 14.37 -0.59
C LYS A 64 4.40 14.88 -1.86
N VAL A 65 3.19 14.44 -2.16
CA VAL A 65 2.52 14.70 -3.44
C VAL A 65 1.44 15.77 -3.25
N THR A 66 1.42 16.76 -4.14
CA THR A 66 0.36 17.79 -4.14
C THR A 66 -0.74 17.51 -5.17
N ASN A 67 -0.57 16.50 -6.01
CA ASN A 67 -1.57 16.12 -7.01
C ASN A 67 -2.83 15.58 -6.33
N ALA A 68 -3.98 16.18 -6.63
CA ALA A 68 -5.24 15.86 -5.96
C ALA A 68 -5.69 14.42 -6.21
N GLU A 69 -5.48 13.90 -7.43
CA GLU A 69 -5.86 12.54 -7.74
C GLU A 69 -5.05 11.51 -6.95
N ILE A 70 -3.75 11.75 -6.82
CA ILE A 70 -2.88 10.85 -6.06
C ILE A 70 -3.24 10.91 -4.57
N ARG A 71 -3.53 12.10 -4.05
CA ARG A 71 -3.94 12.24 -2.65
C ARG A 71 -5.25 11.53 -2.39
N TRP A 72 -6.19 11.59 -3.34
CA TRP A 72 -7.45 10.88 -3.22
C TRP A 72 -7.23 9.36 -3.22
N LEU A 73 -6.35 8.85 -4.10
CA LEU A 73 -6.00 7.43 -4.12
C LEU A 73 -5.38 7.00 -2.79
N ALA A 74 -4.59 7.86 -2.18
CA ALA A 74 -4.01 7.57 -0.87
C ALA A 74 -5.10 7.42 0.19
N VAL A 75 -6.12 8.27 0.17
CA VAL A 75 -7.27 8.16 1.08
C VAL A 75 -7.99 6.83 0.87
N GLU A 76 -8.23 6.46 -0.37
CA GLU A 76 -8.89 5.19 -0.70
C GLU A 76 -8.06 4.00 -0.22
N ALA A 77 -6.75 4.06 -0.42
CA ALA A 77 -5.84 3.01 0.03
C ALA A 77 -5.86 2.85 1.55
N LYS A 78 -5.86 3.95 2.28
CA LYS A 78 -5.93 3.91 3.75
C LYS A 78 -7.25 3.30 4.22
N THR A 79 -8.34 3.64 3.57
CA THR A 79 -9.66 3.07 3.90
C THR A 79 -9.67 1.57 3.68
N ALA A 80 -9.10 1.12 2.56
CA ALA A 80 -9.01 -0.32 2.26
C ALA A 80 -8.15 -1.04 3.30
N LEU A 81 -7.01 -0.46 3.66
CA LEU A 81 -6.12 -1.05 4.66
C LEU A 81 -6.81 -1.17 6.03
N GLU A 82 -7.60 -0.17 6.41
CA GLU A 82 -8.32 -0.22 7.68
C GLU A 82 -9.36 -1.33 7.69
N ARG A 83 -10.06 -1.53 6.58
CA ARG A 83 -11.02 -2.64 6.46
C ARG A 83 -10.33 -3.99 6.58
N ILE A 84 -9.19 -4.14 5.94
CA ILE A 84 -8.41 -5.38 6.02
C ILE A 84 -7.94 -5.61 7.45
N ARG A 85 -7.47 -4.55 8.10
CA ARG A 85 -7.01 -4.64 9.49
C ARG A 85 -8.11 -5.12 10.43
N GLU A 86 -9.32 -4.58 10.26
CA GLU A 86 -10.46 -5.01 11.08
C GLU A 86 -10.75 -6.50 10.89
N GLN A 87 -10.69 -6.99 9.66
CA GLN A 87 -10.90 -8.40 9.37
C GLN A 87 -9.81 -9.27 9.98
N VAL A 88 -8.55 -8.84 9.89
CA VAL A 88 -7.43 -9.56 10.47
C VAL A 88 -7.58 -9.68 11.98
N GLN A 89 -7.99 -8.60 12.63
CA GLN A 89 -8.21 -8.61 14.08
C GLN A 89 -9.34 -9.55 14.50
N ASN A 90 -10.35 -9.70 13.67
CA ASN A 90 -11.47 -10.58 13.95
C ASN A 90 -11.13 -12.06 13.79
N VAL A 91 -10.12 -12.39 13.01
CA VAL A 91 -9.69 -13.77 12.81
C VAL A 91 -8.94 -14.32 14.03
N GLU A 92 -8.26 -13.46 14.73
CA GLU A 92 -7.54 -13.85 15.95
C GLU A 92 -8.48 -13.89 17.17
#